data_da9eb3aef9ea1b55b6783d1790812976
#
_entry.id   da9eb3aef9ea1b55b6783d1790812976
#
_cell.length_a   1.000
_cell.length_b   1.000
_cell.length_c   1.000
_cell.angle_alpha   90.00
_cell.angle_beta   90.00
_cell.angle_gamma   90.00
#
_symmetry.space_group_name_H-M   'P 1'
#
loop_
_entity.id
_entity.type
_entity.pdbx_description
1 polymer ?
#
loop_
_entity_poly.entity_id
_entity_poly.type
_entity_poly.pdbx_seq_one_letter_code
_entity_poly.pdbx_strand_id
1 'polypeptide(L)' 'QEDVRAIYEGTNPLLVNKLLQDHKVSYIVVGTQERLKFPHINENLLRDLGQVIYTGEDNAYILALP' A
#
# COMPACT_ATOMS: atom_id res chain seq x y z
N GLN A 1 -12.05 -5.85 4.25
CA GLN A 1 -12.24 -4.78 5.21
C GLN A 1 -12.08 -3.42 4.53
N GLU A 2 -12.94 -2.48 4.87
CA GLU A 2 -13.01 -1.20 4.14
C GLU A 2 -11.76 -0.34 4.31
N ASP A 3 -11.17 -0.30 5.52
CA ASP A 3 -9.97 0.51 5.74
C ASP A 3 -8.77 -0.04 4.97
N VAL A 4 -8.66 -1.36 4.87
CA VAL A 4 -7.59 -1.97 4.09
C VAL A 4 -7.76 -1.63 2.61
N ARG A 5 -8.99 -1.72 2.09
CA ARG A 5 -9.27 -1.33 0.71
C ARG A 5 -8.99 0.16 0.50
N ALA A 6 -9.38 1.01 1.45
CA ALA A 6 -9.14 2.44 1.33
C ALA A 6 -7.65 2.78 1.30
N ILE A 7 -6.82 1.99 1.98
CA ILE A 7 -5.37 2.14 1.91
C ILE A 7 -4.86 1.76 0.52
N TYR A 8 -5.24 0.58 0.01
CA TYR A 8 -4.71 0.09 -1.26
C TYR A 8 -5.28 0.84 -2.46
N GLU A 9 -6.55 1.23 -2.42
CA GLU A 9 -7.23 1.83 -3.57
C GLU A 9 -7.47 3.34 -3.43
N GLY A 10 -7.03 3.95 -2.34
CA GLY A 10 -7.25 5.36 -2.09
C GLY A 10 -6.59 6.27 -3.12
N THR A 11 -7.19 7.43 -3.34
CA THR A 11 -6.70 8.42 -4.32
C THR A 11 -6.22 9.71 -3.66
N ASN A 12 -6.49 9.89 -2.37
CA ASN A 12 -6.06 11.08 -1.64
C ASN A 12 -4.90 10.69 -0.70
N PRO A 13 -3.66 11.14 -0.99
CA PRO A 13 -2.51 10.72 -0.20
C PRO A 13 -2.59 11.11 1.27
N LEU A 14 -3.22 12.24 1.60
CA LEU A 14 -3.36 12.65 3.00
C LEU A 14 -4.25 11.71 3.77
N LEU A 15 -5.36 11.27 3.17
CA LEU A 15 -6.26 10.31 3.81
C LEU A 15 -5.64 8.94 3.93
N VAL A 16 -4.95 8.46 2.90
CA VAL A 16 -4.27 7.17 2.96
C VAL A 16 -3.20 7.21 4.05
N ASN A 17 -2.40 8.27 4.10
CA ASN A 17 -1.37 8.41 5.12
C ASN A 17 -1.97 8.42 6.53
N LYS A 18 -3.11 9.10 6.71
CA LYS A 18 -3.79 9.13 8.00
C LYS A 18 -4.24 7.73 8.42
N LEU A 19 -4.82 6.95 7.50
CA LEU A 19 -5.22 5.58 7.80
C LEU A 19 -4.03 4.72 8.18
N LEU A 20 -2.90 4.86 7.46
CA LEU A 20 -1.69 4.13 7.77
C LEU A 20 -1.19 4.46 9.18
N GLN A 21 -1.23 5.73 9.57
CA GLN A 21 -0.81 6.16 10.91
C GLN A 21 -1.79 5.68 11.98
N ASP A 22 -3.08 5.80 11.73
CA ASP A 22 -4.12 5.40 12.69
C ASP A 22 -4.02 3.90 13.00
N HIS A 23 -3.70 3.09 12.00
CA HIS A 23 -3.54 1.64 12.16
C HIS A 23 -2.12 1.23 12.51
N LYS A 24 -1.20 2.18 12.68
CA LYS A 24 0.20 1.94 13.04
C LYS A 24 0.88 0.98 12.08
N VAL A 25 0.64 1.18 10.79
CA VAL A 25 1.21 0.35 9.74
C VAL A 25 2.66 0.73 9.52
N SER A 26 3.56 -0.24 9.56
CA SER A 26 4.99 -0.04 9.31
C SER A 26 5.40 -0.47 7.91
N TYR A 27 4.71 -1.47 7.35
CA TYR A 27 5.07 -2.05 6.05
C TYR A 27 3.82 -2.27 5.23
N ILE A 28 3.96 -2.13 3.91
CA ILE A 28 2.89 -2.45 2.96
C ILE A 28 3.43 -3.49 1.99
N VAL A 29 2.72 -4.61 1.86
CA VAL A 29 3.06 -5.66 0.90
C VAL A 29 2.21 -5.45 -0.34
N VAL A 30 2.86 -5.44 -1.51
CA VAL A 30 2.17 -5.38 -2.79
C VAL A 30 2.65 -6.56 -3.63
N GLY A 31 1.76 -7.47 -3.91
CA GLY A 31 2.03 -8.64 -4.72
C GLY A 31 0.81 -9.08 -5.49
N THR A 32 0.88 -10.28 -6.07
CA THR A 32 -0.19 -10.81 -6.92
C THR A 32 -1.52 -10.88 -6.18
N GLN A 33 -1.51 -11.34 -4.92
CA GLN A 33 -2.75 -11.46 -4.16
C GLN A 33 -3.39 -10.11 -3.89
N GLU A 34 -2.59 -9.11 -3.52
CA GLU A 34 -3.10 -7.77 -3.27
C GLU A 34 -3.69 -7.16 -4.54
N ARG A 35 -3.02 -7.34 -5.68
CA ARG A 35 -3.53 -6.83 -6.95
C ARG A 35 -4.83 -7.50 -7.38
N LEU A 36 -4.99 -8.79 -7.09
CA LEU A 36 -6.24 -9.50 -7.37
C LEU A 36 -7.35 -9.06 -6.41
N LYS A 37 -7.03 -8.89 -5.14
CA LYS A 37 -8.00 -8.53 -4.12
C LYS A 37 -8.43 -7.07 -4.23
N PHE A 38 -7.53 -6.20 -4.66
CA PHE A 38 -7.78 -4.77 -4.81
C PHE A 38 -7.50 -4.37 -6.27
N PRO A 39 -8.47 -4.58 -7.18
CA PRO A 39 -8.21 -4.37 -8.61
C PRO A 39 -7.95 -2.92 -9.00
N HIS A 40 -8.27 -1.96 -8.14
CA HIS A 40 -7.98 -0.54 -8.37
C HIS A 40 -6.84 -0.05 -7.48
N ILE A 41 -5.91 -0.95 -7.15
CA ILE A 41 -4.76 -0.60 -6.31
C ILE A 41 -3.99 0.58 -6.91
N ASN A 42 -3.66 1.56 -6.07
CA ASN A 42 -2.97 2.77 -6.47
C ASN A 42 -1.51 2.69 -6.06
N GLU A 43 -0.71 1.95 -6.84
CA GLU A 43 0.68 1.67 -6.49
C GLU A 43 1.55 2.93 -6.51
N ASN A 44 1.27 3.87 -7.43
CA ASN A 44 2.05 5.10 -7.49
C ASN A 44 1.91 5.91 -6.20
N LEU A 45 0.68 6.02 -5.70
CA LEU A 45 0.44 6.74 -4.45
C LEU A 45 1.14 6.05 -3.29
N LEU A 46 1.03 4.72 -3.19
CA LEU A 46 1.64 3.97 -2.11
C LEU A 46 3.17 4.11 -2.14
N ARG A 47 3.78 4.02 -3.32
CA ARG A 47 5.23 4.18 -3.45
C ARG A 47 5.72 5.56 -3.03
N ASP A 48 4.90 6.60 -3.23
CA ASP A 48 5.25 7.94 -2.80
C ASP A 48 5.23 8.09 -1.27
N LEU A 49 4.50 7.23 -0.57
CA LEU A 49 4.38 7.29 0.89
C LEU A 49 5.47 6.49 1.63
N GLY A 50 6.15 5.59 0.94
CA GLY A 50 7.12 4.71 1.58
C GLY A 50 8.34 4.46 0.72
N GLN A 51 9.21 3.58 1.20
CA GLN A 51 10.44 3.21 0.50
C GLN A 51 10.44 1.72 0.22
N VAL A 52 10.76 1.33 -1.01
CA VAL A 52 10.88 -0.09 -1.36
C VAL A 52 12.09 -0.67 -0.64
N ILE A 53 11.86 -1.67 0.21
CA ILE A 53 12.92 -2.34 0.97
C ILE A 53 13.14 -3.78 0.52
N TYR A 54 12.24 -4.32 -0.29
CA TYR A 54 12.32 -5.69 -0.80
C TYR A 54 11.59 -5.78 -2.11
N THR A 55 12.16 -6.51 -3.06
CA THR A 55 11.49 -6.87 -4.30
C THR A 55 11.55 -8.38 -4.48
N GLY A 56 10.45 -8.95 -4.96
CA GLY A 56 10.33 -10.39 -5.18
C GLY A 56 9.91 -10.70 -6.61
N GLU A 57 9.41 -11.93 -6.79
CA GLU A 57 8.94 -12.39 -8.08
C GLU A 57 7.63 -11.72 -8.45
N ASP A 58 7.33 -11.70 -9.76
CA ASP A 58 6.06 -11.16 -10.28
C ASP A 58 5.83 -9.70 -9.90
N ASN A 59 6.91 -8.93 -9.84
CA ASN A 59 6.87 -7.50 -9.48
C ASN A 59 6.30 -7.24 -8.09
N ALA A 60 6.48 -8.21 -7.18
CA ALA A 60 6.10 -8.02 -5.78
C ALA A 60 7.13 -7.14 -5.08
N TYR A 61 6.69 -6.37 -4.10
CA TYR A 61 7.59 -5.56 -3.29
C TYR A 61 6.98 -5.26 -1.93
N ILE A 62 7.86 -4.83 -1.03
CA ILE A 62 7.45 -4.37 0.31
C ILE A 62 7.91 -2.93 0.47
N LEU A 63 7.00 -2.09 0.95
CA LEU A 63 7.29 -0.69 1.29
C LEU A 63 7.46 -0.57 2.80
N ALA A 64 8.49 0.14 3.22
CA ALA A 64 8.63 0.59 4.61
C ALA A 64 8.12 2.03 4.70
N LEU A 65 7.32 2.29 5.72
CA LEU A 65 6.77 3.63 5.98
C LEU A 65 7.66 4.39 6.96
N PRO A 66 7.70 5.74 6.85
CA PRO A 66 8.49 6.53 7.80
C PRO A 66 7.99 6.42 9.22
#